data_e179994b3f95a8aeacaf984dbbc35591
#
_entry.id   e179994b3f95a8aeacaf984dbbc35591
#
_cell.length_a   1.000
_cell.length_b   1.000
_cell.length_c   1.000
_cell.angle_alpha   90.00
_cell.angle_beta   90.00
_cell.angle_gamma   90.00
#
_symmetry.space_group_name_H-M   'P 1'
#
loop_
_entity.id
_entity.type
_entity.pdbx_description
1 polymer ?
#
loop_
_entity_poly.entity_id
_entity_poly.type
_entity_poly.pdbx_seq_one_letter_code
_entity_poly.pdbx_strand_id
1 'polypeptide(L)'
;MVTRGSSSAATTTSAPERARLLVATRSSHKLRELRELLGPLHAELVSLDDAGIPGDAIEDAETFESNAAKKARFFAALSGLPTLADDSGLEVDALGGGPGVRTRRYAGENATDEENNVKLLRELAGLTPERRAARYRCALALALPEAAGPQGGIPVRFSRGAFEGRIASAPKGSGGFGYDPIFEPAVEPAGGRTLGEWTAEAKNRISHRGKAARRMHRILAELGF
;
A
#
# COMPACT_ATOMS: atom_id res chain seq x y z
N MET A 1 -65.96 -1.89 32.23
CA MET A 1 -65.23 -2.91 31.46
C MET A 1 -64.22 -2.19 30.62
N VAL A 2 -62.96 -2.09 31.08
CA VAL A 2 -61.91 -1.29 30.46
C VAL A 2 -60.84 -2.28 29.92
N THR A 3 -60.79 -2.38 28.61
CA THR A 3 -59.80 -3.22 27.91
C THR A 3 -58.45 -2.51 27.85
N ARG A 4 -57.45 -3.05 28.51
CA ARG A 4 -56.04 -2.58 28.39
C ARG A 4 -55.47 -3.15 27.09
N GLY A 5 -55.13 -2.26 26.15
CA GLY A 5 -54.36 -2.57 24.98
C GLY A 5 -52.86 -2.73 25.34
N SER A 6 -52.34 -3.96 25.16
CA SER A 6 -50.88 -4.21 25.24
C SER A 6 -50.18 -3.66 24.00
N SER A 7 -49.40 -2.62 24.17
CA SER A 7 -48.47 -2.13 23.13
C SER A 7 -47.21 -3.00 23.18
N SER A 8 -47.02 -3.85 22.18
CA SER A 8 -45.79 -4.62 21.96
C SER A 8 -44.77 -3.69 21.28
N ALA A 9 -43.78 -3.24 22.03
CA ALA A 9 -42.63 -2.52 21.45
C ALA A 9 -41.76 -3.55 20.68
N ALA A 10 -41.75 -3.45 19.36
CA ALA A 10 -40.83 -4.17 18.52
C ALA A 10 -39.40 -3.63 18.74
N THR A 11 -38.58 -4.43 19.40
CA THR A 11 -37.12 -4.14 19.53
C THR A 11 -36.48 -4.37 18.17
N THR A 12 -36.22 -3.31 17.45
CA THR A 12 -35.44 -3.37 16.22
C THR A 12 -33.98 -3.68 16.59
N THR A 13 -33.61 -4.93 16.49
CA THR A 13 -32.19 -5.36 16.61
C THR A 13 -31.48 -4.86 15.36
N SER A 14 -30.78 -3.75 15.46
CA SER A 14 -29.86 -3.30 14.41
C SER A 14 -28.76 -4.37 14.24
N ALA A 15 -28.50 -4.76 12.99
CA ALA A 15 -27.33 -5.61 12.69
C ALA A 15 -26.08 -4.98 13.30
N PRO A 16 -25.14 -5.76 13.85
CA PRO A 16 -23.91 -5.21 14.41
C PRO A 16 -23.19 -4.40 13.33
N GLU A 17 -22.90 -3.16 13.66
CA GLU A 17 -22.16 -2.24 12.78
C GLU A 17 -20.80 -2.87 12.48
N ARG A 18 -20.50 -3.09 11.21
CA ARG A 18 -19.20 -3.66 10.82
C ARG A 18 -18.07 -2.75 11.27
N ALA A 19 -17.03 -3.33 11.84
CA ALA A 19 -15.80 -2.60 12.13
C ALA A 19 -15.32 -1.87 10.86
N ARG A 20 -14.81 -0.65 11.00
CA ARG A 20 -14.29 0.14 9.88
C ARG A 20 -12.77 0.18 9.94
N LEU A 21 -12.12 -0.06 8.81
CA LEU A 21 -10.66 0.02 8.65
C LEU A 21 -10.35 1.09 7.61
N LEU A 22 -9.73 2.19 8.03
CA LEU A 22 -9.33 3.26 7.14
C LEU A 22 -8.08 2.85 6.34
N VAL A 23 -8.13 3.01 5.03
CA VAL A 23 -6.98 2.80 4.13
C VAL A 23 -6.40 4.17 3.76
N ALA A 24 -5.28 4.53 4.39
CA ALA A 24 -4.64 5.83 4.28
C ALA A 24 -3.76 5.93 3.03
N THR A 25 -4.39 6.09 1.87
CA THR A 25 -3.73 6.36 0.60
C THR A 25 -4.58 7.22 -0.31
N ARG A 26 -3.95 8.18 -1.02
CA ARG A 26 -4.60 8.94 -2.11
C ARG A 26 -4.43 8.29 -3.47
N SER A 27 -3.54 7.30 -3.59
CA SER A 27 -3.34 6.57 -4.83
C SER A 27 -4.49 5.61 -5.09
N SER A 28 -5.29 5.88 -6.11
CA SER A 28 -6.38 5.00 -6.55
C SER A 28 -5.89 3.60 -6.94
N HIS A 29 -4.68 3.51 -7.50
CA HIS A 29 -4.04 2.23 -7.84
C HIS A 29 -3.72 1.41 -6.58
N LYS A 30 -3.08 2.02 -5.56
CA LYS A 30 -2.78 1.35 -4.29
C LYS A 30 -4.06 0.92 -3.56
N LEU A 31 -5.07 1.80 -3.52
CA LEU A 31 -6.34 1.50 -2.87
C LEU A 31 -7.03 0.29 -3.50
N ARG A 32 -7.10 0.24 -4.84
CA ARG A 32 -7.69 -0.88 -5.58
C ARG A 32 -6.91 -2.18 -5.32
N GLU A 33 -5.57 -2.15 -5.45
CA GLU A 33 -4.73 -3.32 -5.17
C GLU A 33 -4.91 -3.81 -3.72
N LEU A 34 -4.96 -2.92 -2.72
CA LEU A 34 -5.14 -3.31 -1.32
C LEU A 34 -6.52 -3.93 -1.06
N ARG A 35 -7.59 -3.39 -1.66
CA ARG A 35 -8.94 -3.98 -1.57
C ARG A 35 -8.98 -5.40 -2.12
N GLU A 36 -8.32 -5.65 -3.24
CA GLU A 36 -8.24 -6.98 -3.86
C GLU A 36 -7.35 -7.94 -3.04
N LEU A 37 -6.19 -7.46 -2.59
CA LEU A 37 -5.16 -8.29 -1.97
C LEU A 37 -5.42 -8.64 -0.51
N LEU A 38 -6.12 -7.79 0.24
CA LEU A 38 -6.54 -8.10 1.61
C LEU A 38 -7.65 -9.14 1.64
N GLY A 39 -8.40 -9.30 0.53
CA GLY A 39 -9.49 -10.26 0.47
C GLY A 39 -10.65 -9.94 1.42
N PRO A 40 -11.51 -10.92 1.74
CA PRO A 40 -12.63 -10.70 2.63
C PRO A 40 -12.17 -10.46 4.07
N LEU A 41 -12.68 -9.38 4.67
CA LEU A 41 -12.46 -9.00 6.06
C LEU A 41 -13.81 -8.87 6.78
N HIS A 42 -13.81 -9.03 8.11
CA HIS A 42 -14.95 -8.69 8.95
C HIS A 42 -15.09 -7.19 9.21
N ALA A 43 -14.42 -6.36 8.39
CA ALA A 43 -14.45 -4.92 8.44
C ALA A 43 -14.79 -4.32 7.08
N GLU A 44 -15.32 -3.11 7.10
CA GLU A 44 -15.47 -2.26 5.92
C GLU A 44 -14.16 -1.49 5.66
N LEU A 45 -13.63 -1.60 4.44
CA LEU A 45 -12.48 -0.80 4.01
C LEU A 45 -12.94 0.59 3.54
N VAL A 46 -12.60 1.60 4.31
CA VAL A 46 -12.97 3.00 4.07
C VAL A 46 -11.76 3.75 3.51
N SER A 47 -11.92 4.50 2.42
CA SER A 47 -10.86 5.38 1.91
C SER A 47 -10.84 6.71 2.68
N LEU A 48 -9.78 7.51 2.48
CA LEU A 48 -9.70 8.87 3.02
C LEU A 48 -10.83 9.76 2.49
N ASP A 49 -11.22 9.55 1.23
CA ASP A 49 -12.29 10.33 0.60
C ASP A 49 -13.66 9.91 1.13
N ASP A 50 -13.93 8.60 1.27
CA ASP A 50 -15.16 8.07 1.90
C ASP A 50 -15.32 8.55 3.35
N ALA A 51 -14.20 8.74 4.05
CA ALA A 51 -14.18 9.26 5.42
C ALA A 51 -14.23 10.79 5.51
N GLY A 52 -14.20 11.50 4.37
CA GLY A 52 -14.20 12.96 4.32
C GLY A 52 -12.93 13.60 4.93
N ILE A 53 -11.81 12.89 4.92
CA ILE A 53 -10.56 13.34 5.55
C ILE A 53 -9.71 14.05 4.49
N PRO A 54 -9.49 15.36 4.61
CA PRO A 54 -8.65 16.13 3.68
C PRO A 54 -7.15 16.01 4.03
N GLY A 55 -6.31 16.52 3.12
CA GLY A 55 -4.86 16.65 3.31
C GLY A 55 -4.08 15.36 3.21
N ASP A 56 -2.78 15.48 3.42
CA ASP A 56 -1.80 14.41 3.33
C ASP A 56 -0.90 14.38 4.57
N ALA A 57 -0.39 13.21 4.91
CA ALA A 57 0.63 13.06 5.92
C ALA A 57 2.01 13.39 5.34
N ILE A 58 2.88 13.99 6.14
CA ILE A 58 4.27 14.28 5.73
C ILE A 58 5.07 12.97 5.69
N GLU A 59 5.62 12.65 4.52
CA GLU A 59 6.45 11.46 4.27
C GLU A 59 7.92 11.89 4.07
N ASP A 60 8.59 12.27 5.16
CA ASP A 60 9.97 12.78 5.20
C ASP A 60 10.96 11.85 5.89
N ALA A 61 10.53 10.63 6.24
CA ALA A 61 11.40 9.65 6.87
C ALA A 61 12.28 8.90 5.83
N GLU A 62 13.38 8.32 6.34
CA GLU A 62 14.39 7.65 5.51
C GLU A 62 14.03 6.19 5.15
N THR A 63 12.97 5.62 5.74
CA THR A 63 12.56 4.25 5.48
C THR A 63 11.08 4.15 5.15
N PHE A 64 10.71 3.15 4.35
CA PHE A 64 9.31 2.87 4.03
C PHE A 64 8.48 2.58 5.29
N GLU A 65 9.05 1.84 6.25
CA GLU A 65 8.38 1.55 7.52
C GLU A 65 8.06 2.80 8.30
N SER A 66 9.03 3.72 8.40
CA SER A 66 8.85 4.97 9.16
C SER A 66 7.80 5.87 8.50
N ASN A 67 7.81 6.00 7.18
CA ASN A 67 6.79 6.74 6.44
C ASN A 67 5.41 6.12 6.57
N ALA A 68 5.29 4.79 6.39
CA ALA A 68 4.03 4.08 6.58
C ALA A 68 3.48 4.26 8.01
N ALA A 69 4.35 4.18 9.04
CA ALA A 69 3.95 4.39 10.43
C ALA A 69 3.51 5.82 10.71
N LYS A 70 4.25 6.82 10.22
CA LYS A 70 3.85 8.24 10.33
C LYS A 70 2.48 8.47 9.74
N LYS A 71 2.26 7.99 8.52
CA LYS A 71 0.99 8.09 7.80
C LYS A 71 -0.14 7.39 8.57
N ALA A 72 0.07 6.14 9.00
CA ALA A 72 -0.94 5.38 9.72
C ALA A 72 -1.34 6.07 11.03
N ARG A 73 -0.37 6.52 11.83
CA ARG A 73 -0.64 7.24 13.09
C ARG A 73 -1.34 8.57 12.87
N PHE A 74 -0.91 9.34 11.87
CA PHE A 74 -1.52 10.64 11.56
C PHE A 74 -3.00 10.50 11.26
N PHE A 75 -3.36 9.60 10.37
CA PHE A 75 -4.76 9.42 9.99
C PHE A 75 -5.57 8.65 11.04
N ALA A 76 -4.95 7.76 11.83
CA ALA A 76 -5.60 7.12 12.97
C ALA A 76 -5.95 8.13 14.07
N ALA A 77 -5.05 9.07 14.37
CA ALA A 77 -5.32 10.14 15.33
C ALA A 77 -6.42 11.09 14.84
N LEU A 78 -6.47 11.36 13.54
CA LEU A 78 -7.44 12.27 12.94
C LEU A 78 -8.85 11.65 12.85
N SER A 79 -8.93 10.37 12.51
CA SER A 79 -10.20 9.66 12.26
C SER A 79 -10.76 8.93 13.47
N GLY A 80 -9.93 8.60 14.45
CA GLY A 80 -10.27 7.66 15.51
C GLY A 80 -10.41 6.20 15.05
N LEU A 81 -10.15 5.89 13.78
CA LEU A 81 -10.31 4.56 13.21
C LEU A 81 -8.98 3.79 13.18
N PRO A 82 -9.01 2.45 13.33
CA PRO A 82 -7.90 1.61 12.91
C PRO A 82 -7.52 1.96 11.48
N THR A 83 -6.21 2.20 11.25
CA THR A 83 -5.75 2.79 9.99
C THR A 83 -4.61 2.01 9.40
N LEU A 84 -4.79 1.55 8.17
CA LEU A 84 -3.78 0.89 7.35
C LEU A 84 -3.16 1.87 6.37
N ALA A 85 -1.84 2.02 6.41
CA ALA A 85 -1.08 2.82 5.45
C ALA A 85 -0.05 1.98 4.69
N ASP A 86 0.19 2.34 3.43
CA ASP A 86 1.21 1.76 2.54
C ASP A 86 2.27 2.80 2.26
N ASP A 87 3.53 2.45 2.49
CA ASP A 87 4.64 3.09 1.81
C ASP A 87 5.47 2.06 1.06
N SER A 88 5.79 2.37 -0.20
CA SER A 88 6.39 1.41 -1.12
C SER A 88 7.16 2.12 -2.22
N GLY A 89 8.20 1.47 -2.72
CA GLY A 89 9.01 2.03 -3.77
C GLY A 89 9.95 1.02 -4.40
N LEU A 90 10.77 1.53 -5.30
CA LEU A 90 11.78 0.81 -6.05
C LEU A 90 13.15 1.10 -5.46
N GLU A 91 13.94 0.06 -5.22
CA GLU A 91 15.36 0.13 -4.89
C GLU A 91 16.18 -0.46 -6.04
N VAL A 92 17.24 0.24 -6.45
CA VAL A 92 18.18 -0.21 -7.49
C VAL A 92 19.59 -0.26 -6.91
N ASP A 93 20.23 -1.42 -6.98
CA ASP A 93 21.52 -1.66 -6.32
C ASP A 93 22.62 -0.75 -6.85
N ALA A 94 22.68 -0.54 -8.16
CA ALA A 94 23.66 0.34 -8.80
C ALA A 94 23.53 1.83 -8.37
N LEU A 95 22.39 2.20 -7.79
CA LEU A 95 22.11 3.55 -7.29
C LEU A 95 22.10 3.62 -5.76
N GLY A 96 22.76 2.65 -5.09
CA GLY A 96 22.82 2.60 -3.62
C GLY A 96 21.46 2.48 -2.95
N GLY A 97 20.47 1.84 -3.62
CA GLY A 97 19.10 1.72 -3.14
C GLY A 97 18.17 2.85 -3.62
N GLY A 98 18.67 3.85 -4.37
CA GLY A 98 17.79 4.83 -5.02
C GLY A 98 16.89 4.19 -6.08
N PRO A 99 15.74 4.80 -6.37
CA PRO A 99 15.10 5.98 -5.79
C PRO A 99 14.58 5.82 -4.34
N GLY A 100 14.35 4.58 -3.83
CA GLY A 100 13.95 4.31 -2.45
C GLY A 100 12.64 5.04 -2.07
N VAL A 101 12.62 5.69 -0.92
CA VAL A 101 11.44 6.45 -0.42
C VAL A 101 11.06 7.64 -1.32
N ARG A 102 11.96 8.06 -2.23
CA ARG A 102 11.67 9.12 -3.21
C ARG A 102 11.11 8.61 -4.53
N THR A 103 10.70 7.34 -4.56
CA THR A 103 10.29 6.62 -5.78
C THR A 103 9.28 7.40 -6.63
N ARG A 104 8.28 8.04 -5.99
CA ARG A 104 7.23 8.81 -6.69
C ARG A 104 7.73 10.15 -7.23
N ARG A 105 8.72 10.76 -6.57
CA ARG A 105 9.23 12.10 -6.89
C ARG A 105 10.71 12.07 -7.33
N TYR A 106 11.11 10.98 -7.96
CA TYR A 106 12.50 10.74 -8.32
C TYR A 106 13.03 11.76 -9.32
N ALA A 107 12.24 12.14 -10.32
CA ALA A 107 12.56 13.16 -11.29
C ALA A 107 12.17 14.60 -10.85
N GLY A 108 11.42 14.72 -9.72
CA GLY A 108 10.94 15.99 -9.18
C GLY A 108 9.65 15.82 -8.39
N GLU A 109 9.23 16.82 -7.61
CA GLU A 109 8.05 16.72 -6.71
C GLU A 109 6.75 16.40 -7.47
N ASN A 110 6.59 16.91 -8.68
CA ASN A 110 5.40 16.71 -9.52
C ASN A 110 5.67 15.78 -10.71
N ALA A 111 6.75 14.97 -10.64
CA ALA A 111 7.13 14.11 -11.75
C ALA A 111 6.06 13.07 -12.04
N THR A 112 5.82 12.84 -13.33
CA THR A 112 5.02 11.72 -13.82
C THR A 112 5.79 10.40 -13.70
N ASP A 113 5.07 9.27 -13.80
CA ASP A 113 5.69 7.95 -13.83
C ASP A 113 6.66 7.83 -15.02
N GLU A 114 6.31 8.40 -16.16
CA GLU A 114 7.15 8.40 -17.35
C GLU A 114 8.45 9.19 -17.17
N GLU A 115 8.39 10.38 -16.57
CA GLU A 115 9.57 11.18 -16.26
C GLU A 115 10.51 10.47 -15.29
N ASN A 116 9.94 9.80 -14.27
CA ASN A 116 10.70 8.97 -13.33
C ASN A 116 11.38 7.79 -14.06
N ASN A 117 10.68 7.13 -14.97
CA ASN A 117 11.21 6.03 -15.79
C ASN A 117 12.34 6.50 -16.71
N VAL A 118 12.16 7.62 -17.40
CA VAL A 118 13.19 8.22 -18.28
C VAL A 118 14.44 8.57 -17.51
N LYS A 119 14.30 9.21 -16.34
CA LYS A 119 15.44 9.53 -15.47
C LYS A 119 16.19 8.28 -15.04
N LEU A 120 15.46 7.26 -14.56
CA LEU A 120 16.08 6.02 -14.09
C LEU A 120 16.83 5.29 -15.20
N LEU A 121 16.23 5.18 -16.38
CA LEU A 121 16.87 4.54 -17.54
C LEU A 121 18.15 5.28 -17.96
N ARG A 122 18.14 6.62 -17.92
CA ARG A 122 19.32 7.46 -18.22
C ARG A 122 20.45 7.23 -17.22
N GLU A 123 20.15 7.14 -15.92
CA GLU A 123 21.16 6.91 -14.88
C GLU A 123 21.78 5.52 -14.93
N LEU A 124 21.03 4.55 -15.48
CA LEU A 124 21.51 3.18 -15.69
C LEU A 124 22.08 2.94 -17.10
N ALA A 125 22.22 3.99 -17.92
CA ALA A 125 22.77 3.85 -19.27
C ALA A 125 24.18 3.25 -19.25
N GLY A 126 24.46 2.33 -20.17
CA GLY A 126 25.75 1.65 -20.27
C GLY A 126 25.98 0.52 -19.26
N LEU A 127 25.09 0.31 -18.29
CA LEU A 127 25.17 -0.84 -17.39
C LEU A 127 24.65 -2.12 -18.05
N THR A 128 25.36 -3.22 -17.82
CA THR A 128 24.93 -4.55 -18.27
C THR A 128 23.69 -5.01 -17.47
N PRO A 129 22.91 -5.99 -17.96
CA PRO A 129 21.71 -6.47 -17.25
C PRO A 129 21.98 -6.95 -15.82
N GLU A 130 23.15 -7.56 -15.57
CA GLU A 130 23.55 -8.08 -14.26
C GLU A 130 23.75 -6.94 -13.23
N ARG A 131 24.12 -5.76 -13.70
CA ARG A 131 24.31 -4.57 -12.87
C ARG A 131 23.07 -3.71 -12.70
N ARG A 132 21.94 -4.14 -13.24
CA ARG A 132 20.65 -3.45 -13.16
C ARG A 132 19.70 -4.08 -12.15
N ALA A 133 20.24 -4.86 -11.19
CA ALA A 133 19.45 -5.50 -10.14
C ALA A 133 18.64 -4.47 -9.35
N ALA A 134 17.37 -4.80 -9.13
CA ALA A 134 16.41 -3.92 -8.48
C ALA A 134 15.36 -4.72 -7.73
N ARG A 135 14.68 -4.09 -6.77
CA ARG A 135 13.54 -4.68 -6.07
C ARG A 135 12.48 -3.64 -5.76
N TYR A 136 11.24 -4.06 -5.86
CA TYR A 136 10.17 -3.33 -5.21
C TYR A 136 10.08 -3.71 -3.74
N ARG A 137 9.84 -2.71 -2.89
CA ARG A 137 9.57 -2.87 -1.45
C ARG A 137 8.19 -2.33 -1.13
N CYS A 138 7.55 -2.95 -0.14
CA CYS A 138 6.31 -2.45 0.45
C CYS A 138 6.35 -2.66 1.96
N ALA A 139 6.05 -1.62 2.71
CA ALA A 139 5.76 -1.65 4.13
C ALA A 139 4.29 -1.24 4.33
N LEU A 140 3.51 -2.14 4.93
CA LEU A 140 2.18 -1.84 5.44
C LEU A 140 2.26 -1.62 6.94
N ALA A 141 1.65 -0.55 7.43
CA ALA A 141 1.58 -0.18 8.83
C ALA A 141 0.12 -0.08 9.26
N LEU A 142 -0.29 -0.84 10.27
CA LEU A 142 -1.62 -0.78 10.88
C LEU A 142 -1.51 -0.07 12.23
N ALA A 143 -2.08 1.12 12.33
CA ALA A 143 -2.20 1.87 13.56
C ALA A 143 -3.55 1.57 14.25
N LEU A 144 -3.51 1.34 15.57
CA LEU A 144 -4.65 0.94 16.39
C LEU A 144 -4.90 2.00 17.47
N PRO A 145 -5.74 3.03 17.22
CA PRO A 145 -5.94 4.13 18.17
C PRO A 145 -6.55 3.69 19.49
N GLU A 146 -7.42 2.67 19.49
CA GLU A 146 -8.04 2.12 20.72
C GLU A 146 -7.05 1.45 21.66
N ALA A 147 -5.89 1.03 21.16
CA ALA A 147 -4.83 0.43 21.95
C ALA A 147 -3.79 1.46 22.42
N ALA A 148 -4.07 2.76 22.30
CA ALA A 148 -3.19 3.82 22.79
C ALA A 148 -3.11 3.74 24.33
N GLY A 149 -1.89 3.52 24.83
CA GLY A 149 -1.64 3.45 26.27
C GLY A 149 -1.64 4.83 26.94
N PRO A 150 -1.53 4.89 28.30
CA PRO A 150 -1.55 6.13 29.07
C PRO A 150 -0.44 7.13 28.70
N GLN A 151 0.61 6.68 28.02
CA GLN A 151 1.73 7.51 27.55
C GLN A 151 1.54 8.02 26.11
N GLY A 152 0.36 7.83 25.49
CA GLY A 152 -0.10 8.58 24.33
C GLY A 152 0.40 8.11 22.96
N GLY A 153 1.11 7.01 22.82
CA GLY A 153 1.56 6.50 21.53
C GLY A 153 0.56 5.52 20.90
N ILE A 154 0.09 5.78 19.66
CA ILE A 154 -0.70 4.81 18.89
C ILE A 154 0.22 3.66 18.46
N PRO A 155 -0.02 2.41 18.91
CA PRO A 155 0.79 1.26 18.52
C PRO A 155 0.61 0.94 17.05
N VAL A 156 1.67 0.40 16.42
CA VAL A 156 1.66 0.05 15.00
C VAL A 156 2.12 -1.38 14.81
N ARG A 157 1.36 -2.15 14.03
CA ARG A 157 1.75 -3.46 13.51
C ARG A 157 2.24 -3.32 12.08
N PHE A 158 3.25 -4.10 11.72
CA PHE A 158 3.86 -4.03 10.39
C PHE A 158 3.77 -5.35 9.63
N SER A 159 3.60 -5.23 8.32
CA SER A 159 3.94 -6.30 7.39
C SER A 159 4.78 -5.76 6.24
N ARG A 160 5.60 -6.62 5.64
CA ARG A 160 6.55 -6.23 4.59
C ARG A 160 6.48 -7.21 3.43
N GLY A 161 6.85 -6.72 2.25
CA GLY A 161 7.05 -7.56 1.09
C GLY A 161 8.12 -6.98 0.18
N ALA A 162 8.85 -7.86 -0.49
CA ALA A 162 9.82 -7.51 -1.51
C ALA A 162 9.58 -8.35 -2.78
N PHE A 163 9.89 -7.76 -3.92
CA PHE A 163 9.77 -8.40 -5.23
C PHE A 163 11.02 -8.09 -6.04
N GLU A 164 11.87 -9.11 -6.15
CA GLU A 164 13.16 -9.00 -6.82
C GLU A 164 13.01 -9.01 -8.33
N GLY A 165 13.92 -8.30 -9.01
CA GLY A 165 13.97 -8.19 -10.45
C GLY A 165 15.16 -7.35 -10.92
N ARG A 166 15.00 -6.73 -12.07
CA ARG A 166 15.99 -5.82 -12.66
C ARG A 166 15.30 -4.75 -13.48
N ILE A 167 16.05 -3.68 -13.80
CA ILE A 167 15.56 -2.63 -14.70
C ILE A 167 15.90 -2.99 -16.14
N ALA A 168 14.90 -3.04 -17.00
CA ALA A 168 15.02 -3.24 -18.44
C ALA A 168 15.86 -2.13 -19.10
N SER A 169 16.34 -2.36 -20.33
CA SER A 169 17.04 -1.34 -21.11
C SER A 169 16.10 -0.31 -21.74
N ALA A 170 14.83 -0.67 -21.94
CA ALA A 170 13.79 0.17 -22.51
C ALA A 170 12.42 -0.22 -21.93
N PRO A 171 11.42 0.68 -21.97
CA PRO A 171 10.07 0.36 -21.54
C PRO A 171 9.40 -0.69 -22.45
N LYS A 172 8.60 -1.59 -21.85
CA LYS A 172 7.76 -2.56 -22.54
C LYS A 172 6.38 -2.64 -21.86
N GLY A 173 5.33 -2.75 -22.67
CA GLY A 173 3.96 -2.77 -22.18
C GLY A 173 3.48 -1.43 -21.64
N SER A 174 2.18 -1.36 -21.33
CA SER A 174 1.51 -0.15 -20.81
C SER A 174 0.64 -0.45 -19.59
N GLY A 175 0.71 -1.67 -19.07
CA GLY A 175 -0.01 -2.08 -17.87
C GLY A 175 0.66 -1.60 -16.60
N GLY A 176 -0.09 -1.64 -15.49
CA GLY A 176 0.41 -1.26 -14.18
C GLY A 176 0.55 0.25 -13.97
N PHE A 177 1.54 0.67 -13.17
CA PHE A 177 1.85 2.06 -12.84
C PHE A 177 3.29 2.18 -12.32
N GLY A 178 3.80 3.41 -12.19
CA GLY A 178 5.16 3.65 -11.70
C GLY A 178 6.20 3.09 -12.65
N TYR A 179 7.10 2.26 -12.12
CA TYR A 179 8.20 1.67 -12.88
C TYR A 179 7.84 0.31 -13.52
N ASP A 180 6.58 -0.11 -13.52
CA ASP A 180 6.17 -1.39 -14.10
C ASP A 180 6.61 -1.58 -15.56
N PRO A 181 6.57 -0.55 -16.44
CA PRO A 181 7.02 -0.69 -17.83
C PRO A 181 8.52 -0.98 -17.99
N ILE A 182 9.33 -0.71 -16.98
CA ILE A 182 10.78 -0.93 -17.03
C ILE A 182 11.29 -1.96 -16.01
N PHE A 183 10.40 -2.60 -15.24
CA PHE A 183 10.79 -3.60 -14.24
C PHE A 183 10.57 -5.01 -14.77
N GLU A 184 11.65 -5.74 -14.98
CA GLU A 184 11.65 -7.18 -15.31
C GLU A 184 11.71 -8.00 -14.02
N PRO A 185 10.65 -8.78 -13.68
CA PRO A 185 10.69 -9.68 -12.53
C PRO A 185 11.81 -10.72 -12.60
N ALA A 186 12.37 -11.12 -11.48
CA ALA A 186 13.43 -12.13 -11.43
C ALA A 186 13.01 -13.52 -11.97
N VAL A 187 11.71 -13.78 -12.08
CA VAL A 187 11.15 -14.99 -12.70
C VAL A 187 11.20 -14.96 -14.23
N GLU A 188 11.43 -13.79 -14.83
CA GLU A 188 11.64 -13.63 -16.27
C GLU A 188 13.16 -13.67 -16.57
N PRO A 189 13.56 -14.19 -17.75
CA PRO A 189 14.96 -14.07 -18.19
C PRO A 189 15.34 -12.60 -18.42
N ALA A 190 16.63 -12.30 -18.50
CA ALA A 190 17.07 -10.96 -18.88
C ALA A 190 16.57 -10.60 -20.28
N GLY A 191 15.98 -9.40 -20.44
CA GLY A 191 15.31 -8.97 -21.66
C GLY A 191 13.92 -9.58 -21.86
N GLY A 192 13.40 -10.30 -20.87
CA GLY A 192 12.05 -10.86 -20.85
C GLY A 192 10.95 -9.80 -20.69
N ARG A 193 9.80 -10.23 -20.21
CA ARG A 193 8.66 -9.34 -20.00
C ARG A 193 8.87 -8.44 -18.81
N THR A 194 8.44 -7.19 -18.95
CA THR A 194 8.30 -6.27 -17.81
C THR A 194 6.94 -6.45 -17.12
N LEU A 195 6.76 -5.84 -15.95
CA LEU A 195 5.46 -5.80 -15.28
C LEU A 195 4.41 -5.05 -16.09
N GLY A 196 4.82 -4.12 -16.97
CA GLY A 196 3.92 -3.45 -17.91
C GLY A 196 3.25 -4.39 -18.93
N GLU A 197 3.78 -5.60 -19.07
CA GLU A 197 3.24 -6.65 -19.95
C GLU A 197 2.50 -7.77 -19.19
N TRP A 198 2.41 -7.64 -17.86
CA TRP A 198 1.73 -8.63 -17.02
C TRP A 198 0.28 -8.23 -16.75
N THR A 199 -0.57 -9.24 -16.49
CA THR A 199 -1.91 -8.96 -15.95
C THR A 199 -1.83 -8.58 -14.48
N ALA A 200 -2.81 -7.81 -14.00
CA ALA A 200 -2.89 -7.43 -12.59
C ALA A 200 -2.91 -8.64 -11.66
N GLU A 201 -3.65 -9.70 -12.03
CA GLU A 201 -3.75 -10.94 -11.25
C GLU A 201 -2.40 -11.66 -11.15
N ALA A 202 -1.64 -11.74 -12.26
CA ALA A 202 -0.32 -12.37 -12.27
C ALA A 202 0.64 -11.59 -11.37
N LYS A 203 0.66 -10.25 -11.48
CA LYS A 203 1.44 -9.36 -10.61
C LYS A 203 1.03 -9.51 -9.15
N ASN A 204 -0.26 -9.46 -8.82
CA ASN A 204 -0.78 -9.48 -7.46
C ASN A 204 -0.40 -10.74 -6.70
N ARG A 205 -0.29 -11.91 -7.37
CA ARG A 205 0.10 -13.16 -6.73
C ARG A 205 1.48 -13.13 -6.10
N ILE A 206 2.46 -12.44 -6.69
CA ILE A 206 3.87 -12.53 -6.27
C ILE A 206 4.52 -11.18 -5.96
N SER A 207 3.81 -10.06 -6.18
CA SER A 207 4.33 -8.72 -5.95
C SER A 207 4.69 -8.44 -4.49
N HIS A 208 5.49 -7.39 -4.29
CA HIS A 208 5.83 -6.84 -2.97
C HIS A 208 4.59 -6.53 -2.14
N ARG A 209 3.60 -5.81 -2.73
CA ARG A 209 2.34 -5.46 -2.05
C ARG A 209 1.50 -6.69 -1.78
N GLY A 210 1.42 -7.64 -2.73
CA GLY A 210 0.72 -8.90 -2.52
C GLY A 210 1.29 -9.71 -1.35
N LYS A 211 2.62 -9.77 -1.22
CA LYS A 211 3.28 -10.43 -0.07
C LYS A 211 3.00 -9.72 1.25
N ALA A 212 3.08 -8.38 1.26
CA ALA A 212 2.79 -7.57 2.44
C ALA A 212 1.31 -7.71 2.85
N ALA A 213 0.38 -7.61 1.89
CA ALA A 213 -1.06 -7.70 2.15
C ALA A 213 -1.48 -9.05 2.72
N ARG A 214 -0.97 -10.17 2.19
CA ARG A 214 -1.26 -11.51 2.75
C ARG A 214 -0.78 -11.68 4.20
N ARG A 215 0.34 -11.03 4.56
CA ARG A 215 0.82 -11.02 5.96
C ARG A 215 -0.06 -10.11 6.82
N MET A 216 -0.46 -8.96 6.30
CA MET A 216 -1.34 -8.03 7.00
C MET A 216 -2.73 -8.62 7.22
N HIS A 217 -3.28 -9.35 6.24
CA HIS A 217 -4.55 -10.06 6.39
C HIS A 217 -4.55 -10.99 7.62
N ARG A 218 -3.46 -11.74 7.86
CA ARG A 218 -3.34 -12.60 9.07
C ARG A 218 -3.37 -11.76 10.36
N ILE A 219 -2.64 -10.64 10.38
CA ILE A 219 -2.64 -9.73 11.53
C ILE A 219 -4.05 -9.16 11.77
N LEU A 220 -4.75 -8.76 10.70
CA LEU A 220 -6.12 -8.27 10.78
C LEU A 220 -7.09 -9.33 11.29
N ALA A 221 -7.00 -10.56 10.80
CA ALA A 221 -7.82 -11.68 11.26
C ALA A 221 -7.60 -12.01 12.75
N GLU A 222 -6.34 -11.97 13.24
CA GLU A 222 -6.00 -12.13 14.65
C GLU A 222 -6.62 -11.04 15.54
N LEU A 223 -6.85 -9.86 14.97
CA LEU A 223 -7.46 -8.71 15.64
C LEU A 223 -8.99 -8.64 15.49
N GLY A 224 -9.59 -9.59 14.76
CA GLY A 224 -11.04 -9.67 14.58
C GLY A 224 -11.61 -8.83 13.42
N PHE A 225 -10.75 -8.32 12.52
CA PHE A 225 -11.19 -7.61 11.31
C PHE A 225 -11.61 -8.52 10.17
#